data_a853fcf42f07e36671407abb285d8a40
#
_entry.id   a853fcf42f07e36671407abb285d8a40
#
_cell.length_a   1.000
_cell.length_b   1.000
_cell.length_c   1.000
_cell.angle_alpha   90.00
_cell.angle_beta   90.00
_cell.angle_gamma   90.00
#
_symmetry.space_group_name_H-M   'P 1'
#
loop_
_entity.id
_entity.type
_entity.pdbx_description
1 polymer ?
#
loop_
_entity_poly.entity_id
_entity_poly.type
_entity_poly.pdbx_seq_one_letter_code
_entity_poly.pdbx_strand_id
1 'polypeptide(L)'
;MLKKISYKLVFNRARRLNQRGEGLIQIECTQQKRRIYFSTHTYVKPENFSHGAVIETPNADSLNYVLYQMMQDVELVELEYIKRGVEVHLPMLREAVRSHISPAAKLSDFGTQVVNQSERKNLTKLNYQTLLNNIDKFRHGALITDIDYQFLVSYDKWLRESGIAHNTRISRLRLLRALLNEARKRDIIHTNPFDRFRIQQMVSKKGFLTTEQVHKLERMALKGYEDKVRDAFLIGCYTGLRFSDIVSLRNEHIKGGWLTKKMAKTGFIVELPIAELFGGKMLLLLEKYNGNIERLTKSLSTNSSVNKTLRNILDRIKADPKITFHSSRHTFATHLGQSGVQLTTIQKLLGHQKLQTTQIYSEVDRKAITNDLKKGRKRINQ
;
A
#
# COMPACT_ATOMS: atom_id res chain seq x y z
N MET A 1 -37.55 -31.25 -3.77
CA MET A 1 -36.31 -32.03 -3.55
C MET A 1 -35.19 -31.34 -4.30
N LEU A 2 -34.20 -30.86 -3.58
CA LEU A 2 -32.97 -30.29 -4.15
C LEU A 2 -32.29 -31.39 -5.01
N LYS A 3 -32.09 -31.11 -6.31
CA LYS A 3 -31.44 -32.04 -7.23
C LYS A 3 -29.93 -31.98 -7.01
N LYS A 4 -29.42 -32.86 -6.12
CA LYS A 4 -28.03 -32.90 -5.72
C LYS A 4 -27.11 -33.17 -6.92
N ILE A 5 -25.95 -32.51 -6.93
CA ILE A 5 -24.88 -32.78 -7.89
C ILE A 5 -24.16 -34.07 -7.46
N SER A 6 -23.83 -34.95 -8.39
CA SER A 6 -23.02 -36.15 -8.13
C SER A 6 -21.59 -35.92 -8.61
N TYR A 7 -20.64 -36.40 -7.82
CA TYR A 7 -19.19 -36.23 -8.03
C TYR A 7 -18.53 -37.57 -8.23
N LYS A 8 -17.62 -37.69 -9.19
CA LYS A 8 -16.77 -38.88 -9.36
C LYS A 8 -15.48 -38.57 -10.07
N LEU A 9 -14.46 -39.35 -9.86
CA LEU A 9 -13.21 -39.30 -10.61
C LEU A 9 -13.36 -40.05 -11.95
N VAL A 10 -12.88 -39.45 -13.02
CA VAL A 10 -12.89 -40.02 -14.36
C VAL A 10 -11.51 -39.90 -15.00
N PHE A 11 -11.11 -40.95 -15.73
CA PHE A 11 -9.80 -41.02 -16.37
C PHE A 11 -9.88 -40.72 -17.84
N ASN A 12 -8.90 -39.97 -18.34
CA ASN A 12 -8.59 -39.72 -19.74
C ASN A 12 -9.82 -39.50 -20.65
N ARG A 13 -10.77 -38.66 -20.21
CA ARG A 13 -12.00 -38.36 -20.95
C ARG A 13 -11.71 -37.87 -22.36
N ALA A 14 -10.62 -37.11 -22.58
CA ALA A 14 -10.23 -36.59 -23.87
C ALA A 14 -9.61 -37.63 -24.79
N ARG A 15 -9.44 -38.90 -24.33
CA ARG A 15 -8.77 -39.99 -25.04
C ARG A 15 -7.40 -39.61 -25.61
N ARG A 16 -6.63 -38.77 -24.86
CA ARG A 16 -5.29 -38.30 -25.20
C ARG A 16 -4.33 -38.60 -24.05
N LEU A 17 -3.22 -39.21 -24.40
CA LEU A 17 -2.13 -39.42 -23.44
C LEU A 17 -1.05 -38.34 -23.67
N ASN A 18 -0.35 -38.01 -22.60
CA ASN A 18 0.81 -37.13 -22.69
C ASN A 18 2.04 -37.87 -23.29
N GLN A 19 3.17 -37.19 -23.44
CA GLN A 19 4.40 -37.79 -23.99
C GLN A 19 4.95 -38.98 -23.17
N ARG A 20 4.49 -39.13 -21.90
CA ARG A 20 4.86 -40.25 -21.01
C ARG A 20 3.85 -41.40 -21.05
N GLY A 21 2.87 -41.35 -21.92
CA GLY A 21 1.82 -42.36 -22.01
C GLY A 21 0.79 -42.29 -20.88
N GLU A 22 0.64 -41.12 -20.20
CA GLU A 22 -0.25 -40.94 -19.06
C GLU A 22 -1.49 -40.14 -19.44
N GLY A 23 -2.65 -40.48 -18.87
CA GLY A 23 -3.92 -39.80 -19.03
C GLY A 23 -4.28 -38.93 -17.82
N LEU A 24 -4.96 -37.83 -18.04
CA LEU A 24 -5.42 -36.91 -17.00
C LEU A 24 -6.60 -37.49 -16.21
N ILE A 25 -6.53 -37.43 -14.89
CA ILE A 25 -7.68 -37.65 -14.00
C ILE A 25 -8.44 -36.35 -13.84
N GLN A 26 -9.78 -36.40 -13.90
CA GLN A 26 -10.67 -35.25 -13.75
C GLN A 26 -11.80 -35.58 -12.77
N ILE A 27 -12.32 -34.54 -12.10
CA ILE A 27 -13.55 -34.64 -11.31
C ILE A 27 -14.72 -34.36 -12.25
N GLU A 28 -15.59 -35.33 -12.44
CA GLU A 28 -16.86 -35.17 -13.15
C GLU A 28 -17.95 -34.79 -12.16
N CYS A 29 -18.63 -33.67 -12.42
CA CYS A 29 -19.82 -33.21 -11.68
C CYS A 29 -21.03 -33.37 -12.60
N THR A 30 -22.04 -34.15 -12.18
CA THR A 30 -23.23 -34.46 -12.98
C THR A 30 -24.49 -33.96 -12.28
N GLN A 31 -25.35 -33.25 -13.02
CA GLN A 31 -26.67 -32.81 -12.60
C GLN A 31 -27.63 -32.90 -13.78
N GLN A 32 -28.75 -33.62 -13.65
CA GLN A 32 -29.81 -33.74 -14.70
C GLN A 32 -29.25 -34.09 -16.10
N LYS A 33 -28.42 -35.11 -16.18
CA LYS A 33 -27.77 -35.58 -17.44
C LYS A 33 -26.74 -34.58 -18.05
N ARG A 34 -26.55 -33.39 -17.47
CA ARG A 34 -25.47 -32.46 -17.83
C ARG A 34 -24.23 -32.73 -17.01
N ARG A 35 -23.07 -32.48 -17.62
CA ARG A 35 -21.77 -32.75 -16.97
C ARG A 35 -20.82 -31.58 -17.14
N ILE A 36 -20.05 -31.31 -16.08
CA ILE A 36 -18.87 -30.45 -16.13
C ILE A 36 -17.67 -31.19 -15.54
N TYR A 37 -16.48 -30.73 -15.84
CA TYR A 37 -15.24 -31.38 -15.46
C TYR A 37 -14.25 -30.38 -14.88
N PHE A 38 -13.58 -30.77 -13.80
CA PHE A 38 -12.46 -30.04 -13.23
C PHE A 38 -11.18 -30.86 -13.35
N SER A 39 -10.06 -30.22 -13.70
CA SER A 39 -8.76 -30.89 -13.79
C SER A 39 -8.18 -31.10 -12.39
N THR A 40 -7.66 -32.30 -12.12
CA THR A 40 -6.88 -32.56 -10.91
C THR A 40 -5.39 -32.32 -11.11
N HIS A 41 -4.96 -32.04 -12.38
CA HIS A 41 -3.56 -31.98 -12.78
C HIS A 41 -2.76 -33.25 -12.47
N THR A 42 -3.43 -34.37 -12.16
CA THR A 42 -2.82 -35.68 -11.89
C THR A 42 -2.91 -36.53 -13.14
N TYR A 43 -1.78 -37.07 -13.54
CA TYR A 43 -1.66 -37.97 -14.71
C TYR A 43 -1.16 -39.31 -14.26
N VAL A 44 -1.79 -40.40 -14.77
CA VAL A 44 -1.38 -41.79 -14.51
C VAL A 44 -1.45 -42.58 -15.82
N LYS A 45 -0.80 -43.73 -15.84
CA LYS A 45 -0.91 -44.66 -16.98
C LYS A 45 -2.29 -45.33 -16.99
N PRO A 46 -2.81 -45.74 -18.18
CA PRO A 46 -4.12 -46.37 -18.29
C PRO A 46 -4.31 -47.58 -17.35
N GLU A 47 -3.30 -48.41 -17.21
CA GLU A 47 -3.28 -49.58 -16.34
C GLU A 47 -3.39 -49.23 -14.85
N ASN A 48 -3.00 -48.03 -14.48
CA ASN A 48 -2.95 -47.58 -13.08
C ASN A 48 -4.23 -46.83 -12.62
N PHE A 49 -5.33 -46.90 -13.36
CA PHE A 49 -6.60 -46.32 -12.96
C PHE A 49 -7.76 -47.26 -13.20
N SER A 50 -8.44 -47.71 -12.15
CA SER A 50 -9.60 -48.59 -12.24
C SER A 50 -10.63 -48.24 -11.17
N HIS A 51 -11.93 -48.41 -11.48
CA HIS A 51 -13.07 -48.18 -10.59
C HIS A 51 -13.07 -46.81 -9.87
N GLY A 52 -12.53 -45.79 -10.52
CA GLY A 52 -12.50 -44.42 -9.94
C GLY A 52 -11.34 -44.16 -8.99
N ALA A 53 -10.34 -45.04 -8.95
CA ALA A 53 -9.18 -44.92 -8.09
C ALA A 53 -7.87 -45.24 -8.84
N VAL A 54 -6.78 -44.70 -8.32
CA VAL A 54 -5.40 -45.03 -8.77
C VAL A 54 -5.02 -46.34 -8.12
N ILE A 55 -4.50 -47.27 -8.93
CA ILE A 55 -4.07 -48.61 -8.48
C ILE A 55 -2.65 -48.91 -8.97
N GLU A 56 -2.01 -49.89 -8.36
CA GLU A 56 -0.72 -50.46 -8.80
C GLU A 56 0.42 -49.46 -8.98
N THR A 57 0.43 -48.39 -8.17
CA THR A 57 1.55 -47.45 -8.09
C THR A 57 2.06 -47.37 -6.64
N PRO A 58 3.37 -47.12 -6.42
CA PRO A 58 3.94 -47.05 -5.05
C PRO A 58 3.26 -46.00 -4.17
N ASN A 59 2.61 -44.99 -4.74
CA ASN A 59 1.96 -43.88 -4.05
C ASN A 59 0.43 -43.87 -4.26
N ALA A 60 -0.19 -45.00 -4.61
CA ALA A 60 -1.62 -45.06 -4.94
C ALA A 60 -2.51 -44.47 -3.83
N ASP A 61 -2.28 -44.89 -2.58
CA ASP A 61 -3.08 -44.43 -1.43
C ASP A 61 -2.95 -42.91 -1.21
N SER A 62 -1.74 -42.39 -1.29
CA SER A 62 -1.49 -40.96 -1.15
C SER A 62 -2.12 -40.13 -2.30
N LEU A 63 -2.05 -40.63 -3.53
CA LEU A 63 -2.69 -40.01 -4.69
C LEU A 63 -4.21 -40.03 -4.55
N ASN A 64 -4.78 -41.19 -4.17
CA ASN A 64 -6.21 -41.33 -3.96
C ASN A 64 -6.71 -40.41 -2.85
N TYR A 65 -5.98 -40.27 -1.75
CA TYR A 65 -6.30 -39.33 -0.68
C TYR A 65 -6.36 -37.90 -1.20
N VAL A 66 -5.35 -37.43 -1.97
CA VAL A 66 -5.31 -36.08 -2.54
C VAL A 66 -6.45 -35.87 -3.54
N LEU A 67 -6.71 -36.83 -4.41
CA LEU A 67 -7.81 -36.76 -5.39
C LEU A 67 -9.18 -36.69 -4.71
N TYR A 68 -9.36 -37.44 -3.62
CA TYR A 68 -10.58 -37.41 -2.83
C TYR A 68 -10.75 -36.04 -2.13
N GLN A 69 -9.69 -35.48 -1.55
CA GLN A 69 -9.73 -34.13 -0.97
C GLN A 69 -10.10 -33.07 -2.01
N MET A 70 -9.50 -33.13 -3.20
CA MET A 70 -9.86 -32.20 -4.31
C MET A 70 -11.33 -32.32 -4.72
N MET A 71 -11.89 -33.52 -4.69
CA MET A 71 -13.31 -33.76 -5.00
C MET A 71 -14.20 -33.20 -3.89
N GLN A 72 -13.81 -33.37 -2.62
CA GLN A 72 -14.51 -32.81 -1.45
C GLN A 72 -14.48 -31.27 -1.48
N ASP A 73 -13.37 -30.65 -1.88
CA ASP A 73 -13.27 -29.17 -2.01
C ASP A 73 -14.32 -28.63 -3.00
N VAL A 74 -14.54 -29.34 -4.13
CA VAL A 74 -15.59 -28.98 -5.08
C VAL A 74 -16.99 -29.16 -4.49
N GLU A 75 -17.23 -30.24 -3.74
CA GLU A 75 -18.50 -30.51 -3.05
C GLU A 75 -18.78 -29.47 -1.94
N LEU A 76 -17.76 -29.03 -1.21
CA LEU A 76 -17.88 -28.01 -0.17
C LEU A 76 -18.41 -26.69 -0.73
N VAL A 77 -18.01 -26.32 -1.94
CA VAL A 77 -18.54 -25.12 -2.64
C VAL A 77 -20.06 -25.25 -2.85
N GLU A 78 -20.56 -26.41 -3.27
CA GLU A 78 -22.00 -26.66 -3.38
C GLU A 78 -22.69 -26.52 -2.00
N LEU A 79 -22.12 -27.16 -0.98
CA LEU A 79 -22.68 -27.15 0.37
C LEU A 79 -22.78 -25.74 0.99
N GLU A 80 -21.83 -24.87 0.70
CA GLU A 80 -21.88 -23.47 1.15
C GLU A 80 -23.06 -22.70 0.54
N TYR A 81 -23.38 -22.92 -0.74
CA TYR A 81 -24.54 -22.31 -1.36
C TYR A 81 -25.86 -22.89 -0.80
N ILE A 82 -25.89 -24.21 -0.58
CA ILE A 82 -27.05 -24.88 0.05
C ILE A 82 -27.30 -24.33 1.46
N LYS A 83 -26.26 -24.11 2.27
CA LYS A 83 -26.37 -23.47 3.60
C LYS A 83 -26.97 -22.06 3.53
N ARG A 84 -26.76 -21.36 2.45
CA ARG A 84 -27.32 -20.01 2.17
C ARG A 84 -28.71 -20.06 1.55
N GLY A 85 -29.31 -21.25 1.39
CA GLY A 85 -30.63 -21.43 0.77
C GLY A 85 -30.64 -21.24 -0.75
N VAL A 86 -29.47 -21.30 -1.40
CA VAL A 86 -29.33 -21.07 -2.85
C VAL A 86 -29.23 -22.41 -3.57
N GLU A 87 -30.08 -22.65 -4.57
CA GLU A 87 -30.01 -23.82 -5.44
C GLU A 87 -28.83 -23.68 -6.40
N VAL A 88 -27.92 -24.68 -6.44
CA VAL A 88 -26.71 -24.64 -7.27
C VAL A 88 -26.91 -25.39 -8.57
N HIS A 89 -26.59 -24.73 -9.70
CA HIS A 89 -26.55 -25.32 -11.02
C HIS A 89 -25.11 -25.46 -11.53
N LEU A 90 -24.83 -26.45 -12.39
CA LEU A 90 -23.47 -26.74 -12.88
C LEU A 90 -22.69 -25.50 -13.42
N PRO A 91 -23.29 -24.56 -14.19
CA PRO A 91 -22.58 -23.33 -14.58
C PRO A 91 -22.16 -22.47 -13.38
N MET A 92 -23.04 -22.34 -12.37
CA MET A 92 -22.77 -21.60 -11.15
C MET A 92 -21.67 -22.26 -10.32
N LEU A 93 -21.72 -23.60 -10.19
CA LEU A 93 -20.65 -24.37 -9.53
C LEU A 93 -19.31 -24.16 -10.25
N ARG A 94 -19.29 -24.19 -11.59
CA ARG A 94 -18.07 -23.95 -12.38
C ARG A 94 -17.48 -22.57 -12.13
N GLU A 95 -18.31 -21.55 -12.10
CA GLU A 95 -17.89 -20.17 -11.81
C GLU A 95 -17.40 -20.02 -10.36
N ALA A 96 -18.15 -20.59 -9.42
CA ALA A 96 -17.82 -20.57 -8.01
C ALA A 96 -16.48 -21.30 -7.72
N VAL A 97 -16.27 -22.50 -8.25
CA VAL A 97 -15.01 -23.24 -8.13
C VAL A 97 -13.84 -22.51 -8.79
N ARG A 98 -14.07 -21.84 -9.94
CA ARG A 98 -13.04 -21.01 -10.60
C ARG A 98 -12.71 -19.76 -9.81
N SER A 99 -13.70 -19.19 -9.13
CA SER A 99 -13.52 -18.00 -8.27
C SER A 99 -13.05 -18.37 -6.87
N HIS A 100 -13.26 -19.62 -6.45
CA HIS A 100 -12.79 -20.16 -5.18
C HIS A 100 -11.28 -20.42 -5.28
N ILE A 101 -10.52 -19.49 -4.77
CA ILE A 101 -9.06 -19.61 -4.73
C ILE A 101 -8.74 -20.67 -3.69
N SER A 102 -8.20 -21.80 -4.13
CA SER A 102 -7.76 -22.88 -3.24
C SER A 102 -6.83 -22.33 -2.14
N PRO A 103 -6.94 -22.82 -0.89
CA PRO A 103 -5.93 -22.57 0.14
C PRO A 103 -4.51 -22.94 -0.31
N ALA A 104 -4.36 -23.90 -1.22
CA ALA A 104 -3.11 -24.26 -1.87
C ALA A 104 -2.69 -23.29 -2.99
N ALA A 105 -3.39 -22.18 -3.21
CA ALA A 105 -2.98 -21.18 -4.18
C ALA A 105 -1.69 -20.47 -3.73
N LYS A 106 -0.81 -20.20 -4.70
CA LYS A 106 0.39 -19.40 -4.45
C LYS A 106 0.00 -18.00 -4.02
N LEU A 107 0.67 -17.48 -3.01
CA LEU A 107 0.45 -16.12 -2.53
C LEU A 107 0.69 -15.07 -3.63
N SER A 108 1.66 -15.32 -4.54
CA SER A 108 1.95 -14.48 -5.70
C SER A 108 0.75 -14.32 -6.62
N ASP A 109 0.08 -15.43 -6.95
CA ASP A 109 -1.05 -15.45 -7.88
C ASP A 109 -2.27 -14.79 -7.26
N PHE A 110 -2.59 -15.16 -6.02
CA PHE A 110 -3.64 -14.53 -5.24
C PHE A 110 -3.43 -13.02 -5.08
N GLY A 111 -2.21 -12.62 -4.65
CA GLY A 111 -1.88 -11.21 -4.45
C GLY A 111 -2.00 -10.41 -5.74
N THR A 112 -1.54 -10.95 -6.86
CA THR A 112 -1.65 -10.33 -8.18
C THR A 112 -3.11 -10.17 -8.60
N GLN A 113 -3.94 -11.19 -8.39
CA GLN A 113 -5.38 -11.13 -8.67
C GLN A 113 -6.07 -10.05 -7.83
N VAL A 114 -5.84 -10.03 -6.51
CA VAL A 114 -6.43 -9.03 -5.59
C VAL A 114 -6.04 -7.61 -5.99
N VAL A 115 -4.78 -7.40 -6.38
CA VAL A 115 -4.26 -6.09 -6.78
C VAL A 115 -4.87 -5.63 -8.10
N ASN A 116 -4.98 -6.52 -9.09
CA ASN A 116 -5.54 -6.20 -10.40
C ASN A 116 -7.04 -5.89 -10.34
N GLN A 117 -7.79 -6.60 -9.51
CA GLN A 117 -9.22 -6.36 -9.28
C GLN A 117 -9.51 -5.07 -8.48
N SER A 118 -8.47 -4.43 -7.92
CA SER A 118 -8.66 -3.26 -7.08
C SER A 118 -8.48 -1.95 -7.86
N GLU A 119 -9.27 -0.91 -7.48
CA GLU A 119 -9.13 0.48 -7.98
C GLU A 119 -7.93 1.24 -7.37
N ARG A 120 -6.92 0.51 -6.87
CA ARG A 120 -5.74 1.14 -6.23
C ARG A 120 -4.90 1.92 -7.24
N LYS A 121 -4.33 3.04 -6.78
CA LYS A 121 -3.39 3.84 -7.58
C LYS A 121 -2.18 3.00 -8.01
N ASN A 122 -1.64 3.27 -9.19
CA ASN A 122 -0.52 2.51 -9.79
C ASN A 122 0.68 2.33 -8.83
N LEU A 123 1.06 3.38 -8.09
CA LEU A 123 2.16 3.29 -7.12
C LEU A 123 1.86 2.27 -6.00
N THR A 124 0.61 2.17 -5.57
CA THR A 124 0.21 1.17 -4.56
C THR A 124 0.30 -0.24 -5.16
N LYS A 125 -0.14 -0.43 -6.40
CA LYS A 125 -0.02 -1.72 -7.12
C LYS A 125 1.45 -2.14 -7.24
N LEU A 126 2.34 -1.22 -7.58
CA LEU A 126 3.79 -1.47 -7.67
C LEU A 126 4.38 -1.91 -6.31
N ASN A 127 3.93 -1.30 -5.21
CA ASN A 127 4.38 -1.70 -3.86
C ASN A 127 3.94 -3.13 -3.51
N TYR A 128 2.74 -3.56 -3.91
CA TYR A 128 2.32 -4.96 -3.77
C TYR A 128 3.15 -5.89 -4.64
N GLN A 129 3.41 -5.54 -5.89
CA GLN A 129 4.28 -6.34 -6.76
C GLN A 129 5.69 -6.50 -6.16
N THR A 130 6.24 -5.42 -5.61
CA THR A 130 7.53 -5.47 -4.90
C THR A 130 7.48 -6.39 -3.68
N LEU A 131 6.38 -6.39 -2.92
CA LEU A 131 6.17 -7.32 -1.81
C LEU A 131 6.16 -8.77 -2.31
N LEU A 132 5.34 -9.09 -3.30
CA LEU A 132 5.19 -10.44 -3.84
C LEU A 132 6.52 -10.98 -4.38
N ASN A 133 7.27 -10.17 -5.12
CA ASN A 133 8.61 -10.51 -5.60
C ASN A 133 9.60 -10.77 -4.44
N ASN A 134 9.49 -10.04 -3.33
CA ASN A 134 10.34 -10.26 -2.16
C ASN A 134 9.98 -11.54 -1.42
N ILE A 135 8.70 -11.87 -1.33
CA ILE A 135 8.25 -13.14 -0.71
C ILE A 135 8.71 -14.32 -1.56
N ASP A 136 8.58 -14.21 -2.87
CA ASP A 136 9.03 -15.27 -3.77
C ASP A 136 10.56 -15.49 -3.72
N LYS A 137 11.35 -14.42 -3.54
CA LYS A 137 12.80 -14.51 -3.26
C LYS A 137 13.11 -15.16 -1.91
N PHE A 138 12.29 -14.92 -0.89
CA PHE A 138 12.47 -15.51 0.43
C PHE A 138 12.06 -16.99 0.46
N ARG A 139 10.90 -17.31 -0.12
CA ARG A 139 10.37 -18.66 -0.26
C ARG A 139 9.64 -18.77 -1.59
N HIS A 140 10.29 -19.39 -2.56
CA HIS A 140 9.75 -19.59 -3.90
C HIS A 140 8.45 -20.40 -3.87
N GLY A 141 7.42 -19.90 -4.55
CA GLY A 141 6.13 -20.59 -4.67
C GLY A 141 5.35 -20.70 -3.36
N ALA A 142 5.62 -19.85 -2.36
CA ALA A 142 4.91 -19.89 -1.07
C ALA A 142 3.39 -19.90 -1.25
N LEU A 143 2.72 -20.86 -0.61
CA LEU A 143 1.26 -20.94 -0.57
C LEU A 143 0.68 -19.96 0.45
N ILE A 144 -0.58 -19.60 0.30
CA ILE A 144 -1.27 -18.73 1.28
C ILE A 144 -1.28 -19.39 2.66
N THR A 145 -1.45 -20.71 2.72
CA THR A 145 -1.45 -21.52 3.96
C THR A 145 -0.08 -21.64 4.62
N ASP A 146 1.01 -21.43 3.88
CA ASP A 146 2.36 -21.43 4.44
C ASP A 146 2.66 -20.20 5.30
N ILE A 147 1.82 -19.16 5.18
CA ILE A 147 2.04 -17.90 5.88
C ILE A 147 1.50 -17.99 7.30
N ASP A 148 2.23 -18.64 8.16
CA ASP A 148 1.97 -18.75 9.59
C ASP A 148 2.77 -17.72 10.41
N TYR A 149 2.69 -17.79 11.74
CA TYR A 149 3.46 -16.93 12.64
C TYR A 149 4.97 -17.10 12.44
N GLN A 150 5.44 -18.33 12.28
CA GLN A 150 6.87 -18.62 12.11
C GLN A 150 7.40 -18.11 10.78
N PHE A 151 6.58 -18.18 9.72
CA PHE A 151 6.89 -17.55 8.44
C PHE A 151 7.11 -16.04 8.62
N LEU A 152 6.22 -15.34 9.34
CA LEU A 152 6.34 -13.89 9.55
C LEU A 152 7.62 -13.53 10.32
N VAL A 153 7.96 -14.28 11.36
CA VAL A 153 9.20 -14.09 12.13
C VAL A 153 10.44 -14.27 11.22
N SER A 154 10.46 -15.35 10.45
CA SER A 154 11.58 -15.68 9.56
C SER A 154 11.70 -14.68 8.41
N TYR A 155 10.57 -14.24 7.85
CA TYR A 155 10.54 -13.25 6.78
C TYR A 155 11.01 -11.86 7.26
N ASP A 156 10.57 -11.42 8.46
CA ASP A 156 11.06 -10.14 9.02
C ASP A 156 12.56 -10.19 9.33
N LYS A 157 13.06 -11.33 9.84
CA LYS A 157 14.49 -11.56 10.04
C LYS A 157 15.25 -11.47 8.72
N TRP A 158 14.80 -12.18 7.68
CA TRP A 158 15.40 -12.17 6.36
C TRP A 158 15.42 -10.76 5.73
N LEU A 159 14.32 -10.01 5.83
CA LEU A 159 14.28 -8.62 5.36
C LEU A 159 15.32 -7.74 6.06
N ARG A 160 15.54 -7.94 7.37
CA ARG A 160 16.54 -7.21 8.16
C ARG A 160 17.95 -7.57 7.71
N GLU A 161 18.24 -8.84 7.56
CA GLU A 161 19.56 -9.35 7.11
C GLU A 161 19.87 -8.95 5.66
N SER A 162 18.84 -8.78 4.83
CA SER A 162 18.95 -8.19 3.48
C SER A 162 19.18 -6.68 3.46
N GLY A 163 19.43 -6.02 4.61
CA GLY A 163 19.71 -4.59 4.68
C GLY A 163 18.48 -3.69 4.45
N ILE A 164 17.26 -4.24 4.48
CA ILE A 164 16.05 -3.46 4.24
C ILE A 164 15.76 -2.56 5.45
N ALA A 165 15.67 -1.25 5.19
CA ALA A 165 15.39 -0.26 6.22
C ALA A 165 14.11 -0.59 7.01
N HIS A 166 14.11 -0.31 8.33
CA HIS A 166 13.05 -0.67 9.26
C HIS A 166 11.65 -0.26 8.79
N ASN A 167 11.47 1.00 8.38
CA ASN A 167 10.17 1.50 7.92
C ASN A 167 9.71 0.83 6.61
N THR A 168 10.63 0.41 5.76
CA THR A 168 10.31 -0.35 4.54
C THR A 168 9.85 -1.76 4.88
N ARG A 169 10.49 -2.42 5.86
CA ARG A 169 10.05 -3.72 6.39
C ARG A 169 8.63 -3.64 6.93
N ILE A 170 8.36 -2.64 7.81
CA ILE A 170 7.02 -2.38 8.34
C ILE A 170 5.99 -2.19 7.22
N SER A 171 6.33 -1.43 6.19
CA SER A 171 5.42 -1.22 5.06
C SER A 171 5.11 -2.52 4.32
N ARG A 172 6.11 -3.38 4.10
CA ARG A 172 5.92 -4.71 3.48
C ARG A 172 5.03 -5.63 4.33
N LEU A 173 5.31 -5.70 5.64
CA LEU A 173 4.50 -6.49 6.57
C LEU A 173 3.04 -6.00 6.63
N ARG A 174 2.80 -4.69 6.55
CA ARG A 174 1.43 -4.13 6.49
C ARG A 174 0.71 -4.51 5.20
N LEU A 175 1.40 -4.50 4.06
CA LEU A 175 0.82 -4.93 2.79
C LEU A 175 0.50 -6.42 2.81
N LEU A 176 1.39 -7.27 3.37
CA LEU A 176 1.12 -8.69 3.54
C LEU A 176 -0.08 -8.94 4.46
N ARG A 177 -0.15 -8.23 5.60
CA ARG A 177 -1.32 -8.28 6.48
C ARG A 177 -2.62 -7.95 5.75
N ALA A 178 -2.59 -6.94 4.87
CA ALA A 178 -3.75 -6.55 4.09
C ALA A 178 -4.17 -7.63 3.08
N LEU A 179 -3.21 -8.32 2.44
CA LEU A 179 -3.50 -9.47 1.57
C LEU A 179 -4.10 -10.65 2.34
N LEU A 180 -3.54 -10.98 3.51
CA LEU A 180 -4.08 -12.07 4.34
C LEU A 180 -5.45 -11.72 4.94
N ASN A 181 -5.73 -10.46 5.24
CA ASN A 181 -7.08 -10.02 5.59
C ASN A 181 -8.06 -10.21 4.43
N GLU A 182 -7.62 -9.98 3.20
CA GLU A 182 -8.45 -10.25 2.02
C GLU A 182 -8.65 -11.75 1.81
N ALA A 183 -7.62 -12.57 2.02
CA ALA A 183 -7.74 -14.02 2.00
C ALA A 183 -8.75 -14.52 3.06
N ARG A 184 -8.72 -13.96 4.27
CA ARG A 184 -9.68 -14.28 5.32
C ARG A 184 -11.12 -13.85 4.96
N LYS A 185 -11.31 -12.70 4.35
CA LYS A 185 -12.63 -12.26 3.87
C LYS A 185 -13.21 -13.15 2.77
N ARG A 186 -12.34 -13.82 2.01
CA ARG A 186 -12.72 -14.79 0.97
C ARG A 186 -12.77 -16.22 1.47
N ASP A 187 -12.71 -16.42 2.79
CA ASP A 187 -12.74 -17.72 3.48
C ASP A 187 -11.63 -18.68 3.03
N ILE A 188 -10.54 -18.17 2.42
CA ILE A 188 -9.36 -18.97 2.04
C ILE A 188 -8.55 -19.39 3.27
N ILE A 189 -8.49 -18.52 4.28
CA ILE A 189 -7.89 -18.79 5.59
C ILE A 189 -8.86 -18.38 6.70
N HIS A 190 -8.90 -19.14 7.79
CA HIS A 190 -9.78 -18.84 8.93
C HIS A 190 -9.16 -17.83 9.90
N THR A 191 -7.84 -17.85 10.06
CA THR A 191 -7.10 -16.98 10.98
C THR A 191 -6.01 -16.21 10.25
N ASN A 192 -5.74 -14.97 10.69
CA ASN A 192 -4.63 -14.21 10.17
C ASN A 192 -3.45 -14.25 11.16
N PRO A 193 -2.26 -14.75 10.78
CA PRO A 193 -1.12 -14.84 11.69
C PRO A 193 -0.68 -13.48 12.27
N PHE A 194 -1.04 -12.38 11.63
CA PHE A 194 -0.83 -11.03 12.16
C PHE A 194 -1.71 -10.72 13.38
N ASP A 195 -2.67 -11.53 13.74
CA ASP A 195 -3.44 -11.36 14.99
C ASP A 195 -2.53 -11.59 16.22
N ARG A 196 -1.49 -12.42 16.07
CA ARG A 196 -0.43 -12.66 17.07
C ARG A 196 0.87 -11.91 16.78
N PHE A 197 1.19 -11.60 15.52
CA PHE A 197 2.41 -10.95 15.13
C PHE A 197 2.25 -9.42 15.19
N ARG A 198 2.98 -8.77 16.13
CA ARG A 198 2.95 -7.31 16.30
C ARG A 198 4.03 -6.64 15.45
N ILE A 199 3.61 -5.74 14.59
CA ILE A 199 4.51 -4.89 13.81
C ILE A 199 4.97 -3.72 14.70
N GLN A 200 6.23 -3.77 15.16
CA GLN A 200 6.82 -2.69 15.96
C GLN A 200 7.08 -1.48 15.08
N GLN A 201 6.48 -0.34 15.45
CA GLN A 201 6.73 0.94 14.77
C GLN A 201 7.89 1.65 15.47
N MET A 202 8.87 2.12 14.69
CA MET A 202 9.82 3.13 15.19
C MET A 202 9.38 4.51 14.72
N VAL A 203 9.21 5.41 15.65
CA VAL A 203 9.00 6.83 15.35
C VAL A 203 10.34 7.39 14.86
N SER A 204 10.47 7.65 13.57
CA SER A 204 11.64 8.35 13.05
C SER A 204 11.46 9.85 13.27
N LYS A 205 12.42 10.49 13.96
CA LYS A 205 12.48 11.95 13.98
C LYS A 205 12.65 12.45 12.55
N LYS A 206 11.75 13.32 12.13
CA LYS A 206 11.79 13.89 10.79
C LYS A 206 12.54 15.20 10.84
N GLY A 207 13.55 15.35 9.98
CA GLY A 207 14.32 16.57 9.87
C GLY A 207 13.46 17.75 9.36
N PHE A 208 13.75 18.92 9.88
CA PHE A 208 13.23 20.19 9.42
C PHE A 208 14.37 21.24 9.42
N LEU A 209 14.22 22.33 8.67
CA LEU A 209 15.18 23.42 8.67
C LEU A 209 14.90 24.40 9.81
N THR A 210 15.95 24.86 10.47
CA THR A 210 15.85 25.99 11.41
C THR A 210 15.51 27.28 10.67
N THR A 211 15.02 28.29 11.40
CA THR A 211 14.74 29.62 10.84
C THR A 211 15.99 30.21 10.19
N GLU A 212 17.15 30.05 10.82
CA GLU A 212 18.44 30.51 10.27
C GLU A 212 18.78 29.82 8.95
N GLN A 213 18.57 28.50 8.86
CA GLN A 213 18.82 27.75 7.62
C GLN A 213 17.87 28.17 6.50
N VAL A 214 16.59 28.43 6.80
CA VAL A 214 15.64 28.98 5.81
C VAL A 214 16.10 30.33 5.32
N HIS A 215 16.54 31.24 6.22
CA HIS A 215 17.09 32.54 5.84
C HIS A 215 18.36 32.44 4.98
N LYS A 216 19.25 31.46 5.26
CA LYS A 216 20.41 31.18 4.41
C LYS A 216 20.00 30.77 3.00
N LEU A 217 18.96 29.93 2.87
CA LEU A 217 18.41 29.54 1.56
C LEU A 217 17.79 30.72 0.80
N GLU A 218 17.03 31.59 1.47
CA GLU A 218 16.42 32.78 0.89
C GLU A 218 17.47 33.70 0.25
N ARG A 219 18.61 33.89 0.93
CA ARG A 219 19.68 34.78 0.52
C ARG A 219 20.69 34.17 -0.45
N MET A 220 20.61 32.85 -0.67
CA MET A 220 21.58 32.13 -1.49
C MET A 220 21.45 32.51 -2.95
N ALA A 221 22.52 33.05 -3.54
CA ALA A 221 22.59 33.32 -4.96
C ALA A 221 22.76 32.04 -5.75
N LEU A 222 21.67 31.60 -6.40
CA LEU A 222 21.61 30.42 -7.25
C LEU A 222 21.21 30.78 -8.67
N LYS A 223 21.53 29.95 -9.65
CA LYS A 223 21.18 30.14 -11.05
C LYS A 223 20.49 28.91 -11.65
N GLY A 224 19.75 29.11 -12.71
CA GLY A 224 19.18 28.04 -13.52
C GLY A 224 18.22 27.13 -12.73
N TYR A 225 18.43 25.84 -12.82
CA TYR A 225 17.56 24.85 -12.21
C TYR A 225 17.66 24.78 -10.67
N GLU A 226 18.87 25.00 -10.12
CA GLU A 226 19.04 25.03 -8.65
C GLU A 226 18.21 26.16 -8.01
N ASP A 227 18.17 27.31 -8.63
CA ASP A 227 17.39 28.47 -8.17
C ASP A 227 15.89 28.13 -8.12
N LYS A 228 15.37 27.48 -9.17
CA LYS A 228 13.97 27.04 -9.22
C LYS A 228 13.64 25.95 -8.18
N VAL A 229 14.55 25.01 -7.95
CA VAL A 229 14.38 23.96 -6.93
C VAL A 229 14.36 24.57 -5.54
N ARG A 230 15.28 25.52 -5.24
CA ARG A 230 15.29 26.28 -3.98
C ARG A 230 13.96 27.00 -3.77
N ASP A 231 13.48 27.73 -4.78
CA ASP A 231 12.23 28.50 -4.69
C ASP A 231 11.02 27.58 -4.47
N ALA A 232 10.94 26.47 -5.18
CA ALA A 232 9.88 25.48 -4.96
C ALA A 232 9.92 24.88 -3.52
N PHE A 233 11.10 24.63 -3.00
CA PHE A 233 11.28 24.14 -1.62
C PHE A 233 10.86 25.21 -0.60
N LEU A 234 11.20 26.47 -0.81
CA LEU A 234 10.77 27.59 0.03
C LEU A 234 9.24 27.77 0.00
N ILE A 235 8.60 27.64 -1.17
CA ILE A 235 7.12 27.59 -1.23
C ILE A 235 6.58 26.50 -0.32
N GLY A 236 7.19 25.31 -0.35
CA GLY A 236 6.84 24.23 0.58
C GLY A 236 7.01 24.61 2.06
N CYS A 237 8.05 25.39 2.39
CA CYS A 237 8.30 25.90 3.74
C CYS A 237 7.29 26.97 4.17
N TYR A 238 6.71 27.73 3.24
CA TYR A 238 5.75 28.81 3.55
C TYR A 238 4.29 28.35 3.47
N THR A 239 4.00 27.24 2.80
CA THR A 239 2.62 26.78 2.56
C THR A 239 2.31 25.42 3.15
N GLY A 240 3.31 24.63 3.47
CA GLY A 240 3.16 23.25 3.91
C GLY A 240 2.64 22.31 2.82
N LEU A 241 2.56 22.71 1.56
CA LEU A 241 2.11 21.87 0.46
C LEU A 241 3.08 20.70 0.19
N ARG A 242 2.55 19.58 -0.28
CA ARG A 242 3.39 18.46 -0.75
C ARG A 242 3.98 18.77 -2.12
N PHE A 243 5.07 18.14 -2.50
CA PHE A 243 5.69 18.30 -3.83
C PHE A 243 4.67 18.16 -4.96
N SER A 244 3.84 17.10 -4.93
CA SER A 244 2.80 16.87 -5.94
C SER A 244 1.78 18.01 -6.04
N ASP A 245 1.49 18.67 -4.91
CA ASP A 245 0.53 19.76 -4.86
C ASP A 245 1.18 21.06 -5.38
N ILE A 246 2.48 21.27 -5.08
CA ILE A 246 3.24 22.43 -5.61
C ILE A 246 3.39 22.33 -7.13
N VAL A 247 3.83 21.18 -7.66
CA VAL A 247 3.99 21.00 -9.12
C VAL A 247 2.68 21.20 -9.88
N SER A 248 1.54 20.93 -9.23
CA SER A 248 0.21 21.13 -9.82
C SER A 248 -0.41 22.50 -9.51
N LEU A 249 0.35 23.46 -8.94
CA LEU A 249 -0.15 24.82 -8.75
C LEU A 249 -0.32 25.55 -10.08
N ARG A 250 -1.39 26.33 -10.16
CA ARG A 250 -1.73 27.23 -11.27
C ARG A 250 -2.08 28.59 -10.71
N ASN A 251 -2.06 29.60 -11.56
CA ASN A 251 -2.40 30.96 -11.17
C ASN A 251 -3.82 31.07 -10.59
N GLU A 252 -4.76 30.30 -11.11
CA GLU A 252 -6.16 30.24 -10.63
C GLU A 252 -6.32 29.85 -9.16
N HIS A 253 -5.34 29.13 -8.59
CA HIS A 253 -5.34 28.74 -7.19
C HIS A 253 -4.98 29.89 -6.23
N ILE A 254 -4.46 31.01 -6.75
CA ILE A 254 -3.97 32.15 -5.95
C ILE A 254 -4.80 33.38 -6.27
N LYS A 255 -5.61 33.84 -5.32
CA LYS A 255 -6.49 35.00 -5.47
C LYS A 255 -6.60 35.77 -4.16
N GLY A 256 -6.50 37.10 -4.22
CA GLY A 256 -6.75 37.97 -3.06
C GLY A 256 -5.91 37.64 -1.81
N GLY A 257 -4.63 37.23 -1.99
CA GLY A 257 -3.77 36.84 -0.85
C GLY A 257 -4.02 35.46 -0.27
N TRP A 258 -4.90 34.67 -0.91
CA TRP A 258 -5.22 33.31 -0.51
C TRP A 258 -4.77 32.30 -1.57
N LEU A 259 -4.36 31.10 -1.10
CA LEU A 259 -4.10 29.96 -1.95
C LEU A 259 -5.13 28.87 -1.61
N THR A 260 -5.99 28.54 -2.58
CA THR A 260 -6.98 27.46 -2.45
C THR A 260 -6.59 26.29 -3.33
N LYS A 261 -6.41 25.10 -2.74
CA LYS A 261 -5.93 23.92 -3.48
C LYS A 261 -6.60 22.63 -3.01
N LYS A 262 -7.16 21.85 -3.95
CA LYS A 262 -7.53 20.47 -3.72
C LYS A 262 -6.29 19.59 -3.74
N MET A 263 -5.97 18.95 -2.60
CA MET A 263 -4.77 18.15 -2.41
C MET A 263 -4.83 16.85 -3.22
N ALA A 264 -3.83 16.58 -4.05
CA ALA A 264 -3.80 15.43 -4.96
C ALA A 264 -3.87 14.05 -4.26
N LYS A 265 -3.29 13.94 -3.05
CA LYS A 265 -3.25 12.68 -2.30
C LYS A 265 -4.52 12.38 -1.53
N THR A 266 -5.15 13.40 -0.93
CA THR A 266 -6.25 13.23 0.05
C THR A 266 -7.60 13.72 -0.47
N GLY A 267 -7.62 14.48 -1.57
CA GLY A 267 -8.82 15.16 -2.07
C GLY A 267 -9.31 16.32 -1.19
N PHE A 268 -8.68 16.59 -0.06
CA PHE A 268 -9.05 17.66 0.85
C PHE A 268 -8.71 19.02 0.25
N ILE A 269 -9.58 20.00 0.41
CA ILE A 269 -9.33 21.39 0.00
C ILE A 269 -8.65 22.12 1.16
N VAL A 270 -7.51 22.73 0.90
CA VAL A 270 -6.82 23.61 1.83
C VAL A 270 -6.97 25.06 1.35
N GLU A 271 -7.15 25.96 2.30
CA GLU A 271 -7.21 27.40 2.10
C GLU A 271 -6.12 28.04 2.96
N LEU A 272 -5.14 28.66 2.33
CA LEU A 272 -3.95 29.19 2.97
C LEU A 272 -3.91 30.70 2.80
N PRO A 273 -3.95 31.50 3.88
CA PRO A 273 -3.80 32.94 3.83
C PRO A 273 -2.32 33.30 3.57
N ILE A 274 -1.87 33.18 2.33
CA ILE A 274 -0.46 33.34 1.96
C ILE A 274 0.06 34.78 2.12
N ALA A 275 -0.81 35.75 2.25
CA ALA A 275 -0.45 37.11 2.62
C ALA A 275 -0.02 37.24 4.08
N GLU A 276 -0.63 36.45 4.97
CA GLU A 276 -0.37 36.45 6.41
C GLU A 276 0.72 35.46 6.81
N LEU A 277 0.76 34.29 6.12
CA LEU A 277 1.72 33.25 6.44
C LEU A 277 3.15 33.72 6.16
N PHE A 278 4.00 33.61 7.18
CA PHE A 278 5.42 33.98 7.11
C PHE A 278 5.67 35.42 6.56
N GLY A 279 4.73 36.36 6.85
CA GLY A 279 4.84 37.73 6.38
C GLY A 279 4.77 37.88 4.87
N GLY A 280 3.97 37.04 4.20
CA GLY A 280 3.75 37.15 2.77
C GLY A 280 4.94 36.68 1.90
N LYS A 281 5.92 35.97 2.47
CA LYS A 281 7.14 35.56 1.74
C LYS A 281 6.86 34.74 0.47
N MET A 282 5.74 33.99 0.42
CA MET A 282 5.33 33.34 -0.81
C MET A 282 4.96 34.32 -1.91
N LEU A 283 4.28 35.42 -1.59
CA LEU A 283 3.91 36.46 -2.56
C LEU A 283 5.16 37.16 -3.09
N LEU A 284 6.11 37.54 -2.21
CA LEU A 284 7.40 38.13 -2.61
C LEU A 284 8.17 37.18 -3.55
N LEU A 285 8.13 35.89 -3.30
CA LEU A 285 8.76 34.91 -4.18
C LEU A 285 8.06 34.82 -5.55
N LEU A 286 6.73 34.99 -5.58
CA LEU A 286 5.96 35.03 -6.84
C LEU A 286 6.30 36.26 -7.71
N GLU A 287 6.66 37.39 -7.13
CA GLU A 287 7.09 38.59 -7.87
C GLU A 287 8.28 38.27 -8.79
N LYS A 288 9.21 37.42 -8.34
CA LYS A 288 10.33 36.92 -9.16
C LYS A 288 9.87 36.22 -10.45
N TYR A 289 8.68 35.67 -10.45
CA TYR A 289 8.05 34.98 -11.58
C TYR A 289 6.99 35.83 -12.26
N ASN A 290 6.98 37.17 -12.03
CA ASN A 290 5.99 38.12 -12.51
C ASN A 290 4.56 37.73 -12.12
N GLY A 291 4.35 37.25 -10.89
CA GLY A 291 3.06 36.79 -10.38
C GLY A 291 2.58 35.46 -10.99
N ASN A 292 3.37 34.81 -11.85
CA ASN A 292 2.95 33.57 -12.55
C ASN A 292 3.64 32.35 -11.98
N ILE A 293 2.96 31.63 -11.08
CA ILE A 293 3.47 30.41 -10.44
C ILE A 293 3.79 29.29 -11.46
N GLU A 294 3.12 29.26 -12.60
CA GLU A 294 3.31 28.22 -13.61
C GLU A 294 4.69 28.29 -14.28
N ARG A 295 5.33 29.47 -14.28
CA ARG A 295 6.72 29.60 -14.73
C ARG A 295 7.70 28.81 -13.87
N LEU A 296 7.41 28.67 -12.58
CA LEU A 296 8.18 27.83 -11.67
C LEU A 296 7.76 26.36 -11.79
N THR A 297 6.46 26.06 -11.64
CA THR A 297 5.97 24.70 -11.49
C THR A 297 6.19 23.83 -12.73
N LYS A 298 6.02 24.42 -13.95
CA LYS A 298 6.29 23.75 -15.23
C LYS A 298 7.77 23.45 -15.48
N SER A 299 8.67 24.11 -14.77
CA SER A 299 10.12 23.90 -14.90
C SER A 299 10.66 22.81 -13.99
N LEU A 300 9.87 22.30 -13.05
CA LEU A 300 10.28 21.27 -12.11
C LEU A 300 10.18 19.88 -12.74
N SER A 301 11.21 19.08 -12.56
CA SER A 301 11.24 17.69 -13.00
C SER A 301 10.66 16.75 -11.94
N THR A 302 10.97 15.47 -12.00
CA THR A 302 10.49 14.46 -11.05
C THR A 302 10.93 14.74 -9.61
N ASN A 303 10.16 14.27 -8.64
CA ASN A 303 10.50 14.42 -7.21
C ASN A 303 11.90 13.85 -6.88
N SER A 304 12.32 12.79 -7.54
CA SER A 304 13.65 12.20 -7.36
C SER A 304 14.76 13.15 -7.83
N SER A 305 14.61 13.74 -9.01
CA SER A 305 15.56 14.69 -9.57
C SER A 305 15.64 15.97 -8.73
N VAL A 306 14.47 16.51 -8.32
CA VAL A 306 14.39 17.67 -7.44
C VAL A 306 15.10 17.40 -6.11
N ASN A 307 14.89 16.22 -5.49
CA ASN A 307 15.58 15.86 -4.26
C ASN A 307 17.10 15.73 -4.43
N LYS A 308 17.58 15.24 -5.58
CA LYS A 308 19.01 15.19 -5.87
C LYS A 308 19.62 16.61 -5.93
N THR A 309 19.00 17.52 -6.65
CA THR A 309 19.44 18.92 -6.73
C THR A 309 19.33 19.62 -5.37
N LEU A 310 18.22 19.42 -4.66
CA LEU A 310 17.99 20.00 -3.34
C LEU A 310 19.06 19.57 -2.33
N ARG A 311 19.53 18.33 -2.37
CA ARG A 311 20.61 17.86 -1.49
C ARG A 311 21.88 18.69 -1.68
N ASN A 312 22.29 18.94 -2.92
CA ASN A 312 23.48 19.75 -3.22
C ASN A 312 23.34 21.19 -2.70
N ILE A 313 22.11 21.75 -2.74
CA ILE A 313 21.82 23.09 -2.20
C ILE A 313 21.92 23.09 -0.68
N LEU A 314 21.31 22.09 -0.02
CA LEU A 314 21.26 21.98 1.44
C LEU A 314 22.63 21.68 2.06
N ASP A 315 23.48 20.98 1.37
CA ASP A 315 24.87 20.72 1.82
C ASP A 315 25.67 22.03 1.98
N ARG A 316 25.43 23.04 1.14
CA ARG A 316 26.07 24.36 1.22
C ARG A 316 25.72 25.13 2.51
N ILE A 317 24.56 24.81 3.10
CA ILE A 317 24.13 25.40 4.39
C ILE A 317 24.30 24.45 5.58
N LYS A 318 25.00 23.32 5.36
CA LYS A 318 25.25 22.29 6.38
C LYS A 318 23.94 21.78 7.04
N ALA A 319 22.90 21.57 6.25
CA ALA A 319 21.65 21.00 6.72
C ALA A 319 21.77 19.48 6.91
N ASP A 320 20.89 18.88 7.73
CA ASP A 320 20.85 17.41 7.93
C ASP A 320 20.67 16.70 6.55
N PRO A 321 21.56 15.77 6.19
CA PRO A 321 21.48 15.04 4.91
C PRO A 321 20.19 14.22 4.75
N LYS A 322 19.42 13.99 5.82
CA LYS A 322 18.11 13.33 5.78
C LYS A 322 16.98 14.25 5.28
N ILE A 323 17.23 15.55 5.11
CA ILE A 323 16.23 16.48 4.60
C ILE A 323 15.94 16.19 3.14
N THR A 324 14.67 16.07 2.85
CA THR A 324 14.10 15.89 1.52
C THR A 324 13.09 16.99 1.23
N PHE A 325 12.55 17.04 0.01
CA PHE A 325 11.50 18.02 -0.32
C PHE A 325 10.32 17.96 0.66
N HIS A 326 9.96 16.77 1.15
CA HIS A 326 8.89 16.60 2.13
C HIS A 326 9.20 17.27 3.47
N SER A 327 10.46 17.50 3.79
CA SER A 327 10.87 18.21 5.00
C SER A 327 10.49 19.69 4.98
N SER A 328 10.22 20.30 3.81
CA SER A 328 9.67 21.67 3.73
C SER A 328 8.34 21.78 4.48
N ARG A 329 7.48 20.77 4.34
CA ARG A 329 6.21 20.70 5.06
C ARG A 329 6.39 20.46 6.56
N HIS A 330 7.44 19.73 6.97
CA HIS A 330 7.81 19.62 8.40
C HIS A 330 8.32 20.95 8.92
N THR A 331 9.14 21.66 8.15
CA THR A 331 9.63 23.02 8.47
C THR A 331 8.46 23.98 8.68
N PHE A 332 7.50 24.02 7.76
CA PHE A 332 6.26 24.81 7.88
C PHE A 332 5.55 24.56 9.20
N ALA A 333 5.24 23.30 9.47
CA ALA A 333 4.47 22.92 10.65
C ALA A 333 5.22 23.19 11.97
N THR A 334 6.53 22.91 12.00
CA THR A 334 7.36 23.14 13.20
C THR A 334 7.50 24.62 13.48
N HIS A 335 7.75 25.47 12.49
CA HIS A 335 7.86 26.92 12.67
C HIS A 335 6.55 27.54 13.16
N LEU A 336 5.39 27.13 12.60
CA LEU A 336 4.09 27.59 13.11
C LEU A 336 3.85 27.15 14.56
N GLY A 337 4.19 25.91 14.89
CA GLY A 337 4.08 25.40 16.26
C GLY A 337 4.97 26.16 17.23
N GLN A 338 6.22 26.43 16.87
CA GLN A 338 7.16 27.24 17.65
C GLN A 338 6.70 28.70 17.80
N SER A 339 5.97 29.24 16.82
CA SER A 339 5.36 30.58 16.87
C SER A 339 4.05 30.60 17.68
N GLY A 340 3.63 29.48 18.30
CA GLY A 340 2.45 29.42 19.14
C GLY A 340 1.12 29.28 18.37
N VAL A 341 1.14 28.92 17.10
CA VAL A 341 -0.09 28.61 16.35
C VAL A 341 -0.69 27.31 16.85
N GLN A 342 -2.01 27.32 17.10
CA GLN A 342 -2.72 26.16 17.63
C GLN A 342 -2.60 24.94 16.70
N LEU A 343 -2.43 23.76 17.28
CA LEU A 343 -2.25 22.51 16.55
C LEU A 343 -3.42 22.19 15.60
N THR A 344 -4.64 22.55 16.00
CA THR A 344 -5.85 22.43 15.18
C THR A 344 -5.83 23.32 13.93
N THR A 345 -5.26 24.53 14.05
CA THR A 345 -5.05 25.44 12.91
C THR A 345 -3.99 24.86 11.97
N ILE A 346 -2.85 24.40 12.52
CA ILE A 346 -1.80 23.75 11.72
C ILE A 346 -2.35 22.52 11.01
N GLN A 347 -3.21 21.74 11.67
CA GLN A 347 -3.88 20.57 11.06
C GLN A 347 -4.71 20.97 9.84
N LYS A 348 -5.53 22.03 9.95
CA LYS A 348 -6.34 22.55 8.83
C LYS A 348 -5.48 23.05 7.69
N LEU A 349 -4.47 23.88 7.97
CA LEU A 349 -3.53 24.42 6.96
C LEU A 349 -2.79 23.28 6.22
N LEU A 350 -2.45 22.20 6.91
CA LEU A 350 -1.82 21.03 6.32
C LEU A 350 -2.81 20.10 5.58
N GLY A 351 -4.11 20.22 5.81
CA GLY A 351 -5.12 19.27 5.31
C GLY A 351 -4.93 17.85 5.85
N HIS A 352 -4.61 17.73 7.17
CA HIS A 352 -4.54 16.45 7.84
C HIS A 352 -5.90 16.04 8.38
N GLN A 353 -6.39 14.85 7.98
CA GLN A 353 -7.67 14.32 8.45
C GLN A 353 -7.62 13.88 9.92
N LYS A 354 -6.46 13.44 10.40
CA LYS A 354 -6.27 12.96 11.79
C LYS A 354 -5.33 13.89 12.54
N LEU A 355 -5.73 14.35 13.73
CA LEU A 355 -4.91 15.19 14.59
C LEU A 355 -3.57 14.52 14.97
N GLN A 356 -3.57 13.20 15.19
CA GLN A 356 -2.37 12.40 15.47
C GLN A 356 -1.25 12.59 14.43
N THR A 357 -1.59 12.88 13.17
CA THR A 357 -0.60 13.17 12.12
C THR A 357 0.09 14.51 12.35
N THR A 358 -0.54 15.43 13.07
CA THR A 358 -0.04 16.78 13.37
C THR A 358 0.65 16.82 14.75
N GLN A 359 0.32 15.90 15.65
CA GLN A 359 0.91 15.81 17.00
C GLN A 359 2.44 15.64 17.00
N ILE A 360 3.01 15.10 15.93
CA ILE A 360 4.48 15.01 15.79
C ILE A 360 5.19 16.38 15.79
N TYR A 361 4.45 17.47 15.58
CA TYR A 361 4.96 18.85 15.64
C TYR A 361 4.70 19.53 16.99
N SER A 362 4.06 18.84 17.92
CA SER A 362 3.77 19.33 19.27
C SER A 362 4.89 19.01 20.26
N GLU A 363 6.17 18.97 19.83
CA GLU A 363 7.27 19.01 20.80
C GLU A 363 7.17 20.35 21.53
N VAL A 364 6.45 20.33 22.65
CA VAL A 364 6.26 21.48 23.53
C VAL A 364 7.59 21.72 24.25
N ASP A 365 8.41 22.59 23.67
CA ASP A 365 9.60 23.09 24.35
C ASP A 365 9.16 23.78 25.65
N ARG A 366 10.01 23.74 26.71
CA ARG A 366 9.79 24.42 28.01
C ARG A 366 9.39 25.89 27.84
N LYS A 367 9.91 26.56 26.80
CA LYS A 367 9.53 27.94 26.45
C LYS A 367 8.07 28.06 25.98
N ALA A 368 7.58 27.10 25.18
CA ALA A 368 6.19 27.10 24.72
C ALA A 368 5.23 26.86 25.89
N ILE A 369 5.54 25.94 26.81
CA ILE A 369 4.76 25.73 28.05
C ILE A 369 4.64 27.04 28.82
N THR A 370 5.77 27.73 29.04
CA THR A 370 5.79 28.99 29.78
C THR A 370 4.98 30.10 29.13
N ASN A 371 5.04 30.18 27.77
CA ASN A 371 4.29 31.16 27.00
C ASN A 371 2.78 30.88 27.00
N ASP A 372 2.39 29.63 26.89
CA ASP A 372 0.97 29.22 26.91
C ASP A 372 0.37 29.46 28.31
N LEU A 373 1.11 29.18 29.38
CA LEU A 373 0.69 29.50 30.75
C LEU A 373 0.59 31.02 30.99
N LYS A 374 1.49 31.82 30.43
CA LYS A 374 1.39 33.29 30.47
C LYS A 374 0.18 33.83 29.71
N LYS A 375 -0.15 33.28 28.52
CA LYS A 375 -1.34 33.63 27.75
C LYS A 375 -2.63 33.21 28.49
N GLY A 376 -2.63 32.01 29.08
CA GLY A 376 -3.74 31.50 29.89
C GLY A 376 -4.04 32.37 31.10
N ARG A 377 -2.99 32.78 31.85
CA ARG A 377 -3.14 33.71 32.99
C ARG A 377 -3.76 35.05 32.63
N LYS A 378 -3.40 35.63 31.48
CA LYS A 378 -4.02 36.87 30.98
C LYS A 378 -5.53 36.73 30.69
N ARG A 379 -6.00 35.53 30.29
CA ARG A 379 -7.43 35.25 30.03
C ARG A 379 -8.21 34.91 31.29
N ILE A 380 -7.56 34.39 32.34
CA ILE A 380 -8.21 34.04 33.62
C ILE A 380 -8.35 35.29 34.50
N ASN A 381 -7.51 36.28 34.32
CA ASN A 381 -7.49 37.52 35.11
C ASN A 381 -8.21 38.69 34.43
N GLN A 382 -8.89 38.45 33.32
CA GLN A 382 -9.88 39.33 32.67
C GLN A 382 -11.32 38.82 32.92
#